data_9770623b56529bb1e446d422c95e1a73
#
_entry.id   9770623b56529bb1e446d422c95e1a73
#
_cell.length_a   1.000
_cell.length_b   1.000
_cell.length_c   1.000
_cell.angle_alpha   90.00
_cell.angle_beta   90.00
_cell.angle_gamma   90.00
#
_symmetry.space_group_name_H-M   'P 1'
#
loop_
_entity.id
_entity.type
_entity.pdbx_description
1 polymer ?
#
loop_
_entity_poly.entity_id
_entity_poly.type
_entity_poly.pdbx_seq_one_letter_code
_entity_poly.pdbx_strand_id
1 'polypeptide(L)'
;NSMKIETFRGLVREIGYGKKVVDSLYVLPSDAQPFSSELRAEIRRAELAANPQDSWNLLKFHLKEYSITFLSYPDFDSDPHPVLVHSTKINLNSGRVVRMDYTQRANPPILHRKETFLPSGDARIETYAELTKQEEDAGLYRDPSRIGLRLFWESLLCKKKLRYDGHTLVADQSHAVEVLTEEELDAPIERHRTAIKRYDLSRPVKLLMKHGLLQESRTFFDYGCGRGMDVEGLQSLGYEANGWDPAFQPDAQKLKAQVVNLGYVLNVIEKPPEREDALQKAFELAEHVLCVSTLVAGE
;
A
#
# COMPACT_ATOMS: atom_id res chain seq x y z
N ASN A 1 31.52 10.73 -6.79
CA ASN A 1 31.60 9.32 -6.40
C ASN A 1 30.29 8.93 -5.73
N SER A 2 29.63 7.90 -6.27
CA SER A 2 28.44 7.32 -5.63
C SER A 2 28.85 6.65 -4.31
N MET A 3 28.08 6.87 -3.25
CA MET A 3 28.25 6.17 -1.98
C MET A 3 28.07 4.65 -2.19
N LYS A 4 28.79 3.82 -1.44
CA LYS A 4 28.57 2.36 -1.48
C LYS A 4 27.35 1.99 -0.63
N ILE A 5 26.62 0.96 -1.03
CA ILE A 5 25.42 0.50 -0.33
C ILE A 5 25.69 0.13 1.14
N GLU A 6 26.86 -0.45 1.44
CA GLU A 6 27.26 -0.80 2.81
C GLU A 6 27.43 0.45 3.69
N THR A 7 28.02 1.52 3.14
CA THR A 7 28.17 2.81 3.82
C THR A 7 26.78 3.41 4.08
N PHE A 8 25.93 3.42 3.07
CA PHE A 8 24.54 3.89 3.21
C PHE A 8 23.78 3.14 4.31
N ARG A 9 23.85 1.81 4.32
CA ARG A 9 23.25 0.96 5.36
C ARG A 9 23.78 1.29 6.76
N GLY A 10 25.08 1.54 6.88
CA GLY A 10 25.72 1.96 8.13
C GLY A 10 25.12 3.26 8.64
N LEU A 11 25.12 4.29 7.80
CA LEU A 11 24.57 5.61 8.14
C LEU A 11 23.08 5.59 8.50
N VAL A 12 22.27 4.78 7.78
CA VAL A 12 20.85 4.63 8.11
C VAL A 12 20.65 3.93 9.45
N ARG A 13 21.50 2.96 9.82
CA ARG A 13 21.42 2.27 11.13
C ARG A 13 21.78 3.19 12.30
N GLU A 14 22.58 4.22 12.08
CA GLU A 14 23.01 5.22 13.08
C GLU A 14 21.91 6.23 13.41
N ILE A 15 20.79 6.28 12.66
CA ILE A 15 19.71 7.26 12.88
C ILE A 15 19.14 7.14 14.30
N GLY A 16 19.10 5.96 14.91
CA GLY A 16 18.72 5.77 16.31
C GLY A 16 17.22 5.87 16.60
N TYR A 17 16.40 6.32 15.66
CA TYR A 17 14.94 6.39 15.77
C TYR A 17 14.28 6.02 14.43
N GLY A 18 12.96 5.91 14.42
CA GLY A 18 12.19 5.55 13.23
C GLY A 18 11.60 4.16 13.29
N LYS A 19 10.61 3.91 12.45
CA LYS A 19 9.88 2.66 12.38
C LYS A 19 10.56 1.68 11.42
N LYS A 20 11.04 0.56 11.97
CA LYS A 20 11.58 -0.54 11.17
C LYS A 20 10.45 -1.44 10.67
N VAL A 21 10.38 -1.65 9.37
CA VAL A 21 9.43 -2.58 8.73
C VAL A 21 10.21 -3.44 7.77
N VAL A 22 10.39 -4.71 8.10
CA VAL A 22 11.21 -5.68 7.34
C VAL A 22 12.60 -5.10 7.06
N ASP A 23 12.89 -4.77 5.81
CA ASP A 23 14.19 -4.26 5.34
C ASP A 23 14.15 -2.74 5.06
N SER A 24 13.26 -2.02 5.69
CA SER A 24 13.11 -0.58 5.53
C SER A 24 13.03 0.14 6.87
N LEU A 25 13.55 1.38 6.89
CA LEU A 25 13.41 2.30 7.99
C LEU A 25 12.62 3.52 7.54
N TYR A 26 11.54 3.82 8.26
CA TYR A 26 10.73 5.03 8.05
C TYR A 26 11.03 6.03 9.14
N VAL A 27 11.32 7.27 8.77
CA VAL A 27 11.63 8.35 9.72
C VAL A 27 10.98 9.66 9.32
N LEU A 28 10.54 10.42 10.31
CA LEU A 28 10.23 11.83 10.15
C LEU A 28 11.52 12.62 10.44
N PRO A 29 12.12 13.34 9.45
CA PRO A 29 13.29 14.15 9.70
C PRO A 29 13.05 15.17 10.82
N SER A 30 14.02 15.36 11.69
CA SER A 30 13.91 16.28 12.83
C SER A 30 15.20 17.07 13.02
N ASP A 31 15.06 18.37 13.28
CA ASP A 31 16.20 19.25 13.60
C ASP A 31 16.77 18.95 14.99
N ALA A 32 15.96 18.37 15.90
CA ALA A 32 16.39 17.99 17.23
C ALA A 32 17.38 16.81 17.21
N GLN A 33 17.25 15.92 16.23
CA GLN A 33 18.17 14.80 16.00
C GLN A 33 18.51 14.69 14.52
N PRO A 34 19.38 15.56 14.00
CA PRO A 34 19.70 15.61 12.57
C PRO A 34 20.49 14.36 12.16
N PHE A 35 20.28 13.95 10.90
CA PHE A 35 21.10 12.91 10.29
C PHE A 35 22.55 13.37 10.13
N SER A 36 23.48 12.41 10.00
CA SER A 36 24.89 12.72 9.71
C SER A 36 25.02 13.61 8.45
N SER A 37 26.09 14.37 8.35
CA SER A 37 26.36 15.23 7.19
C SER A 37 26.39 14.45 5.89
N GLU A 38 26.96 13.25 5.92
CA GLU A 38 27.08 12.35 4.78
C GLU A 38 25.72 11.83 4.32
N LEU A 39 24.86 11.42 5.25
CA LEU A 39 23.50 10.95 4.92
C LEU A 39 22.63 12.09 4.40
N ARG A 40 22.74 13.28 5.00
CA ARG A 40 22.03 14.49 4.49
C ARG A 40 22.44 14.84 3.07
N ALA A 41 23.74 14.75 2.75
CA ALA A 41 24.24 14.99 1.39
C ALA A 41 23.65 13.99 0.39
N GLU A 42 23.55 12.70 0.79
CA GLU A 42 22.97 11.66 -0.04
C GLU A 42 21.47 11.85 -0.24
N ILE A 43 20.71 12.19 0.83
CA ILE A 43 19.29 12.52 0.73
C ILE A 43 19.07 13.70 -0.23
N ARG A 44 19.85 14.77 -0.09
CA ARG A 44 19.75 15.93 -0.98
C ARG A 44 20.06 15.59 -2.44
N ARG A 45 21.07 14.75 -2.69
CA ARG A 45 21.39 14.25 -4.03
C ARG A 45 20.22 13.45 -4.61
N ALA A 46 19.63 12.57 -3.80
CA ALA A 46 18.46 11.79 -4.16
C ALA A 46 17.25 12.66 -4.46
N GLU A 47 16.98 13.66 -3.62
CA GLU A 47 15.87 14.60 -3.78
C GLU A 47 15.99 15.40 -5.08
N LEU A 48 17.16 15.94 -5.36
CA LEU A 48 17.42 16.68 -6.62
C LEU A 48 17.23 15.79 -7.85
N ALA A 49 17.70 14.55 -7.81
CA ALA A 49 17.58 13.61 -8.92
C ALA A 49 16.15 13.08 -9.08
N ALA A 50 15.45 12.84 -7.98
CA ALA A 50 14.09 12.31 -7.98
C ALA A 50 13.05 13.40 -8.28
N ASN A 51 13.32 14.64 -7.94
CA ASN A 51 12.39 15.77 -8.02
C ASN A 51 10.98 15.37 -7.52
N PRO A 52 10.82 15.10 -6.20
CA PRO A 52 9.54 14.67 -5.64
C PRO A 52 8.44 15.68 -5.94
N GLN A 53 7.22 15.17 -6.20
CA GLN A 53 6.03 16.02 -6.27
C GLN A 53 5.69 16.45 -4.84
N ASP A 54 5.35 17.72 -4.66
CA ASP A 54 4.99 18.36 -3.40
C ASP A 54 6.05 18.31 -2.28
N SER A 55 5.72 18.93 -1.16
CA SER A 55 6.54 18.85 0.05
C SER A 55 6.39 17.47 0.70
N TRP A 56 7.40 16.64 0.59
CA TRP A 56 7.51 15.42 1.37
C TRP A 56 7.86 15.73 2.84
N ASN A 57 7.43 14.87 3.76
CA ASN A 57 7.74 15.01 5.18
C ASN A 57 8.24 13.73 5.84
N LEU A 58 8.12 12.58 5.20
CA LEU A 58 8.59 11.31 5.71
C LEU A 58 9.57 10.66 4.72
N LEU A 59 10.62 10.02 5.24
CA LEU A 59 11.57 9.25 4.44
C LEU A 59 11.44 7.76 4.72
N LYS A 60 11.53 6.96 3.66
CA LYS A 60 11.70 5.52 3.74
C LYS A 60 13.05 5.15 3.13
N PHE A 61 13.95 4.62 3.94
CA PHE A 61 15.21 4.06 3.51
C PHE A 61 15.06 2.56 3.27
N HIS A 62 15.45 2.07 2.09
CA HIS A 62 15.41 0.66 1.74
C HIS A 62 16.78 0.03 2.00
N LEU A 63 16.88 -0.90 2.96
CA LEU A 63 18.16 -1.47 3.38
C LEU A 63 18.67 -2.61 2.49
N LYS A 64 17.80 -3.31 1.77
CA LYS A 64 18.21 -4.32 0.77
C LYS A 64 18.59 -3.69 -0.55
N GLU A 65 17.89 -2.64 -0.92
CA GLU A 65 18.13 -1.88 -2.12
C GLU A 65 18.79 -0.56 -1.77
N TYR A 66 19.67 -0.04 -2.60
CA TYR A 66 20.19 1.30 -2.43
C TYR A 66 19.17 2.31 -2.96
N SER A 67 18.08 2.51 -2.19
CA SER A 67 16.93 3.34 -2.59
C SER A 67 16.40 4.17 -1.44
N ILE A 68 15.88 5.35 -1.79
CA ILE A 68 15.17 6.26 -0.86
C ILE A 68 13.78 6.51 -1.45
N THR A 69 12.76 6.52 -0.60
CA THR A 69 11.42 6.97 -0.97
C THR A 69 11.06 8.20 -0.16
N PHE A 70 10.66 9.25 -0.86
CA PHE A 70 10.09 10.47 -0.31
C PHE A 70 8.58 10.30 -0.22
N LEU A 71 7.99 10.51 0.95
CA LEU A 71 6.57 10.29 1.22
C LEU A 71 5.93 11.59 1.69
N SER A 72 4.77 11.93 1.13
CA SER A 72 4.00 13.11 1.48
C SER A 72 2.76 12.73 2.27
N TYR A 73 2.74 13.11 3.54
CA TYR A 73 1.61 12.98 4.46
C TYR A 73 1.25 14.36 5.01
N PRO A 74 0.54 15.23 4.26
CA PRO A 74 0.32 16.61 4.64
C PRO A 74 -0.39 16.76 5.99
N ASP A 75 -1.26 15.81 6.33
CA ASP A 75 -2.03 15.80 7.57
C ASP A 75 -1.35 14.99 8.69
N PHE A 76 -0.01 14.83 8.65
CA PHE A 76 0.71 14.03 9.65
C PHE A 76 0.40 14.44 11.09
N ASP A 77 0.30 15.73 11.36
CA ASP A 77 0.06 16.20 12.73
C ASP A 77 -1.44 16.29 13.08
N SER A 78 -2.29 16.58 12.13
CA SER A 78 -3.73 16.81 12.36
C SER A 78 -4.57 15.54 12.36
N ASP A 79 -4.20 14.53 11.55
CA ASP A 79 -4.97 13.30 11.41
C ASP A 79 -4.37 12.18 12.29
N PRO A 80 -5.18 11.42 13.05
CA PRO A 80 -4.75 10.20 13.74
C PRO A 80 -4.02 9.21 12.84
N HIS A 81 -4.54 9.00 11.63
CA HIS A 81 -4.02 8.08 10.60
C HIS A 81 -3.85 8.78 9.26
N PRO A 82 -2.83 9.65 9.12
CA PRO A 82 -2.66 10.47 7.94
C PRO A 82 -2.53 9.62 6.67
N VAL A 83 -3.15 10.13 5.62
CA VAL A 83 -3.20 9.50 4.30
C VAL A 83 -1.95 9.88 3.51
N LEU A 84 -1.35 8.89 2.84
CA LEU A 84 -0.32 9.14 1.85
C LEU A 84 -0.93 9.79 0.62
N VAL A 85 -0.42 10.95 0.20
CA VAL A 85 -0.87 11.65 -1.02
C VAL A 85 0.08 11.44 -2.19
N HIS A 86 1.40 11.45 -1.95
CA HIS A 86 2.41 11.20 -2.98
C HIS A 86 3.56 10.37 -2.44
N SER A 87 4.15 9.54 -3.29
CA SER A 87 5.43 8.89 -3.01
C SER A 87 6.35 8.96 -4.24
N THR A 88 7.63 9.21 -3.99
CA THR A 88 8.67 9.23 -5.03
C THR A 88 9.85 8.38 -4.57
N LYS A 89 10.02 7.20 -5.16
CA LYS A 89 11.15 6.30 -4.91
C LYS A 89 12.23 6.53 -5.94
N ILE A 90 13.47 6.63 -5.50
CA ILE A 90 14.66 6.63 -6.36
C ILE A 90 15.62 5.51 -5.98
N ASN A 91 16.06 4.76 -6.98
CA ASN A 91 17.18 3.84 -6.83
C ASN A 91 18.49 4.60 -7.13
N LEU A 92 19.37 4.68 -6.14
CA LEU A 92 20.56 5.50 -6.19
C LEU A 92 21.71 4.90 -7.05
N ASN A 93 21.62 3.61 -7.39
CA ASN A 93 22.55 2.99 -8.35
C ASN A 93 22.15 3.26 -9.79
N SER A 94 20.88 3.02 -10.12
CA SER A 94 20.39 3.09 -11.51
C SER A 94 19.84 4.45 -11.89
N GLY A 95 19.55 5.31 -10.91
CA GLY A 95 18.83 6.58 -11.11
C GLY A 95 17.35 6.41 -11.45
N ARG A 96 16.81 5.19 -11.42
CA ARG A 96 15.39 4.92 -11.71
C ARG A 96 14.52 5.60 -10.67
N VAL A 97 13.54 6.37 -11.15
CA VAL A 97 12.55 7.06 -10.32
C VAL A 97 11.17 6.50 -10.58
N VAL A 98 10.44 6.16 -9.52
CA VAL A 98 9.04 5.73 -9.55
C VAL A 98 8.22 6.72 -8.73
N ARG A 99 7.17 7.28 -9.33
CA ARG A 99 6.26 8.24 -8.70
C ARG A 99 4.86 7.67 -8.62
N MET A 100 4.20 7.86 -7.48
CA MET A 100 2.84 7.44 -7.25
C MET A 100 2.03 8.61 -6.71
N ASP A 101 0.85 8.81 -7.31
CA ASP A 101 -0.17 9.75 -6.86
C ASP A 101 -1.33 8.98 -6.24
N TYR A 102 -1.69 9.30 -5.00
CA TYR A 102 -2.77 8.66 -4.25
C TYR A 102 -3.97 9.59 -4.05
N THR A 103 -3.92 10.83 -4.54
CA THR A 103 -4.95 11.86 -4.29
C THR A 103 -6.34 11.45 -4.79
N GLN A 104 -6.40 10.69 -5.89
CA GLN A 104 -7.65 10.23 -6.49
C GLN A 104 -8.00 8.78 -6.11
N ARG A 105 -7.24 8.15 -5.21
CA ARG A 105 -7.50 6.77 -4.82
C ARG A 105 -8.52 6.70 -3.70
N ALA A 106 -9.51 5.82 -3.86
CA ALA A 106 -10.52 5.59 -2.84
C ALA A 106 -9.94 4.93 -1.57
N ASN A 107 -8.86 4.15 -1.73
CA ASN A 107 -8.26 3.37 -0.65
C ASN A 107 -6.73 3.61 -0.54
N PRO A 108 -6.29 4.83 -0.22
CA PRO A 108 -4.88 5.15 -0.08
C PRO A 108 -4.26 4.52 1.17
N PRO A 109 -2.92 4.36 1.19
CA PRO A 109 -2.19 3.96 2.40
C PRO A 109 -2.33 4.99 3.52
N ILE A 110 -2.37 4.50 4.76
CA ILE A 110 -2.39 5.32 5.97
C ILE A 110 -1.26 4.94 6.93
N LEU A 111 -0.86 5.87 7.79
CA LEU A 111 0.10 5.62 8.84
C LEU A 111 -0.56 5.22 10.16
N HIS A 112 0.10 4.34 10.88
CA HIS A 112 -0.22 3.96 12.25
C HIS A 112 1.00 4.11 13.15
N ARG A 113 0.79 4.29 14.45
CA ARG A 113 1.86 4.36 15.46
C ARG A 113 2.84 5.50 15.15
N LYS A 114 2.30 6.71 15.01
CA LYS A 114 3.06 7.90 14.61
C LYS A 114 4.22 8.22 15.55
N GLU A 115 4.11 7.86 16.81
CA GLU A 115 5.17 7.97 17.83
C GLU A 115 6.46 7.29 17.39
N THR A 116 6.36 6.21 16.61
CA THR A 116 7.54 5.42 16.19
C THR A 116 8.39 6.08 15.12
N PHE A 117 7.88 7.12 14.45
CA PHE A 117 8.62 7.85 13.40
C PHE A 117 9.43 9.03 13.96
N LEU A 118 9.22 9.37 15.22
CA LEU A 118 9.75 10.57 15.87
C LEU A 118 11.00 10.27 16.71
N PRO A 119 11.94 11.23 16.84
CA PRO A 119 13.08 11.08 17.75
C PRO A 119 12.62 11.14 19.22
N SER A 120 13.37 10.49 20.10
CA SER A 120 13.12 10.53 21.53
C SER A 120 13.11 11.97 22.05
N GLY A 121 12.11 12.32 22.87
CA GLY A 121 11.92 13.66 23.41
C GLY A 121 11.07 14.60 22.54
N ASP A 122 10.55 14.16 21.40
CA ASP A 122 9.56 14.92 20.65
C ASP A 122 8.26 15.02 21.45
N ALA A 123 7.73 16.23 21.61
CA ALA A 123 6.55 16.50 22.44
C ALA A 123 5.27 15.78 21.97
N ARG A 124 5.20 15.37 20.70
CA ARG A 124 4.05 14.68 20.12
C ARG A 124 3.98 13.19 20.48
N ILE A 125 5.10 12.60 20.94
CA ILE A 125 5.21 11.17 21.23
C ILE A 125 4.15 10.73 22.24
N GLU A 126 3.97 11.48 23.33
CA GLU A 126 3.01 11.13 24.38
C GLU A 126 1.58 11.01 23.86
N THR A 127 1.15 12.01 23.07
CA THR A 127 -0.19 12.01 22.46
C THR A 127 -0.38 10.84 21.50
N TYR A 128 0.60 10.55 20.64
CA TYR A 128 0.48 9.48 19.66
C TYR A 128 0.59 8.10 20.29
N ALA A 129 1.44 7.95 21.30
CA ALA A 129 1.56 6.69 22.05
C ALA A 129 0.29 6.37 22.85
N GLU A 130 -0.34 7.39 23.45
CA GLU A 130 -1.62 7.19 24.16
C GLU A 130 -2.73 6.76 23.19
N LEU A 131 -2.82 7.36 22.00
CA LEU A 131 -3.74 6.91 20.96
C LEU A 131 -3.47 5.47 20.55
N THR A 132 -2.21 5.12 20.27
CA THR A 132 -1.82 3.74 19.92
C THR A 132 -2.24 2.74 21.00
N LYS A 133 -2.09 3.11 22.27
CA LYS A 133 -2.52 2.28 23.40
C LYS A 133 -4.04 2.08 23.43
N GLN A 134 -4.82 3.14 23.23
CA GLN A 134 -6.30 3.04 23.14
C GLN A 134 -6.71 2.10 22.01
N GLU A 135 -6.05 2.15 20.87
CA GLU A 135 -6.30 1.29 19.72
C GLU A 135 -5.92 -0.17 19.98
N GLU A 136 -4.81 -0.41 20.67
CA GLU A 136 -4.40 -1.75 21.12
C GLU A 136 -5.41 -2.33 22.11
N ASP A 137 -5.82 -1.57 23.10
CA ASP A 137 -6.81 -1.97 24.11
C ASP A 137 -8.16 -2.27 23.46
N ALA A 138 -8.54 -1.52 22.43
CA ALA A 138 -9.73 -1.79 21.61
C ALA A 138 -9.57 -2.99 20.66
N GLY A 139 -8.37 -3.57 20.58
CA GLY A 139 -8.05 -4.73 19.72
C GLY A 139 -8.10 -4.42 18.23
N LEU A 140 -7.75 -3.18 17.83
CA LEU A 140 -7.70 -2.76 16.42
C LEU A 140 -6.49 -3.35 15.69
N TYR A 141 -5.42 -3.69 16.40
CA TYR A 141 -4.17 -4.24 15.84
C TYR A 141 -4.07 -5.78 15.87
N ARG A 142 -5.18 -6.50 16.12
CA ARG A 142 -5.16 -7.98 16.18
C ARG A 142 -4.76 -8.64 14.87
N ASP A 143 -5.12 -8.03 13.73
CA ASP A 143 -4.70 -8.48 12.40
C ASP A 143 -3.93 -7.36 11.70
N PRO A 144 -2.60 -7.29 11.89
CA PRO A 144 -1.78 -6.21 11.35
C PRO A 144 -1.65 -6.25 9.82
N SER A 145 -2.02 -7.35 9.16
CA SER A 145 -1.91 -7.48 7.71
C SER A 145 -2.88 -6.61 6.92
N ARG A 146 -3.92 -6.08 7.58
CA ARG A 146 -5.04 -5.39 6.92
C ARG A 146 -5.18 -3.91 7.26
N ILE A 147 -4.42 -3.39 8.22
CA ILE A 147 -4.61 -2.05 8.78
C ILE A 147 -4.00 -0.92 7.95
N GLY A 148 -3.12 -1.23 7.00
CA GLY A 148 -2.34 -0.23 6.25
C GLY A 148 -3.12 0.56 5.21
N LEU A 149 -4.41 0.28 4.99
CA LEU A 149 -5.25 0.91 3.97
C LEU A 149 -6.49 1.56 4.61
N ARG A 150 -6.83 2.76 4.13
CA ARG A 150 -7.87 3.62 4.69
C ARG A 150 -9.24 2.93 4.84
N LEU A 151 -9.78 2.35 3.77
CA LEU A 151 -11.13 1.76 3.81
C LEU A 151 -11.23 0.57 4.76
N PHE A 152 -10.15 -0.22 4.88
CA PHE A 152 -10.15 -1.32 5.86
C PHE A 152 -10.20 -0.78 7.29
N TRP A 153 -9.39 0.25 7.58
CA TRP A 153 -9.34 0.87 8.90
C TRP A 153 -10.68 1.50 9.28
N GLU A 154 -11.28 2.27 8.37
CA GLU A 154 -12.62 2.86 8.55
C GLU A 154 -13.70 1.78 8.79
N SER A 155 -13.65 0.68 8.01
CA SER A 155 -14.57 -0.45 8.21
C SER A 155 -14.38 -1.13 9.56
N LEU A 156 -13.14 -1.25 10.04
CA LEU A 156 -12.84 -1.84 11.35
C LEU A 156 -13.36 -0.95 12.49
N LEU A 157 -13.19 0.36 12.41
CA LEU A 157 -13.73 1.33 13.35
C LEU A 157 -15.26 1.25 13.39
N CYS A 158 -15.92 1.25 12.23
CA CYS A 158 -17.36 1.14 12.12
C CYS A 158 -17.89 -0.15 12.77
N LYS A 159 -17.28 -1.31 12.50
CA LYS A 159 -17.65 -2.60 13.11
C LYS A 159 -17.52 -2.59 14.63
N LYS A 160 -16.57 -1.84 15.16
CA LYS A 160 -16.33 -1.70 16.60
C LYS A 160 -17.10 -0.54 17.22
N LYS A 161 -17.86 0.21 16.43
CA LYS A 161 -18.58 1.42 16.87
C LYS A 161 -17.65 2.43 17.53
N LEU A 162 -16.52 2.70 16.87
CA LEU A 162 -15.49 3.61 17.33
C LEU A 162 -15.28 4.72 16.29
N ARG A 163 -14.91 5.91 16.76
CA ARG A 163 -14.48 7.05 15.96
C ARG A 163 -13.35 7.81 16.65
N TYR A 164 -12.72 8.70 15.94
CA TYR A 164 -11.74 9.61 16.53
C TYR A 164 -12.35 10.96 16.87
N ASP A 165 -11.89 11.51 17.98
CA ASP A 165 -12.06 12.91 18.36
C ASP A 165 -10.66 13.50 18.56
N GLY A 166 -10.14 14.21 17.54
CA GLY A 166 -8.72 14.52 17.45
C GLY A 166 -7.87 13.24 17.48
N HIS A 167 -6.92 13.18 18.41
CA HIS A 167 -6.09 11.99 18.65
C HIS A 167 -6.58 11.13 19.82
N THR A 168 -7.88 11.05 20.01
CA THR A 168 -8.51 10.21 21.05
C THR A 168 -9.52 9.28 20.41
N LEU A 169 -9.48 8.01 20.80
CA LEU A 169 -10.46 7.01 20.35
C LEU A 169 -11.70 7.08 21.25
N VAL A 170 -12.87 7.28 20.69
CA VAL A 170 -14.13 7.39 21.41
C VAL A 170 -15.20 6.47 20.83
N ALA A 171 -16.22 6.13 21.63
CA ALA A 171 -17.35 5.38 21.14
C ALA A 171 -18.16 6.20 20.13
N ASP A 172 -18.51 5.59 19.02
CA ASP A 172 -19.41 6.18 18.04
C ASP A 172 -20.87 5.83 18.36
N GLN A 173 -21.61 6.81 18.86
CA GLN A 173 -23.04 6.66 19.18
C GLN A 173 -23.94 7.04 18.00
N SER A 174 -23.40 7.54 16.91
CA SER A 174 -24.16 8.15 15.79
C SER A 174 -24.63 7.15 14.74
N HIS A 175 -24.10 5.92 14.72
CA HIS A 175 -24.45 4.90 13.73
C HIS A 175 -25.34 3.81 14.31
N ALA A 176 -26.65 3.99 14.12
CA ALA A 176 -27.52 2.86 13.89
C ALA A 176 -27.18 2.34 12.47
N VAL A 177 -26.24 1.40 12.36
CA VAL A 177 -25.92 0.73 11.09
C VAL A 177 -27.16 -0.07 10.73
N GLU A 178 -27.85 0.28 9.65
CA GLU A 178 -28.66 -0.66 8.91
C GLU A 178 -27.73 -1.82 8.49
N VAL A 179 -27.80 -2.88 9.25
CA VAL A 179 -27.23 -4.17 8.85
C VAL A 179 -28.07 -4.61 7.67
N LEU A 180 -27.51 -4.57 6.46
CA LEU A 180 -28.11 -5.21 5.30
C LEU A 180 -28.41 -6.65 5.69
N THR A 181 -29.67 -7.03 5.70
CA THR A 181 -30.14 -8.37 6.03
C THR A 181 -29.78 -9.32 4.89
N GLU A 182 -29.59 -10.61 5.20
CA GLU A 182 -29.24 -11.65 4.24
C GLU A 182 -30.25 -11.76 3.07
N GLU A 183 -31.45 -11.20 3.18
CA GLU A 183 -32.49 -11.21 2.15
C GLU A 183 -32.22 -10.23 0.97
N GLU A 184 -31.32 -9.27 1.09
CA GLU A 184 -30.91 -8.39 -0.02
C GLU A 184 -29.83 -9.02 -0.94
N LEU A 185 -29.42 -10.25 -0.66
CA LEU A 185 -28.42 -11.01 -1.43
C LEU A 185 -29.01 -11.78 -2.63
N ASP A 186 -30.34 -11.83 -2.80
CA ASP A 186 -31.01 -12.64 -3.83
C ASP A 186 -31.53 -11.85 -5.06
N ALA A 187 -31.01 -10.65 -5.31
CA ALA A 187 -31.31 -9.92 -6.54
C ALA A 187 -30.47 -10.44 -7.74
N PRO A 188 -30.98 -10.36 -8.98
CA PRO A 188 -30.30 -10.92 -10.17
C PRO A 188 -28.89 -10.39 -10.32
N ILE A 189 -27.94 -11.31 -10.53
CA ILE A 189 -26.49 -11.07 -10.55
C ILE A 189 -26.12 -10.12 -11.70
N GLU A 190 -25.97 -8.84 -11.39
CA GLU A 190 -25.27 -7.91 -12.26
C GLU A 190 -23.76 -8.19 -12.13
N ARG A 191 -23.10 -8.58 -13.23
CA ARG A 191 -21.68 -9.04 -13.27
C ARG A 191 -20.69 -8.10 -12.58
N HIS A 192 -20.98 -6.81 -12.52
CA HIS A 192 -20.16 -5.79 -11.87
C HIS A 192 -20.31 -5.74 -10.33
N ARG A 193 -21.29 -6.46 -9.74
CA ARG A 193 -21.49 -6.53 -8.28
C ARG A 193 -20.67 -7.63 -7.59
N THR A 194 -20.08 -8.55 -8.35
CA THR A 194 -19.25 -9.64 -7.80
C THR A 194 -17.80 -9.25 -7.50
N ALA A 195 -17.40 -8.01 -7.77
CA ALA A 195 -16.10 -7.51 -7.32
C ALA A 195 -16.09 -7.39 -5.80
N ILE A 196 -15.53 -8.40 -5.15
CA ILE A 196 -15.36 -8.47 -3.69
C ILE A 196 -14.56 -7.25 -3.26
N LYS A 197 -15.09 -6.43 -2.35
CA LYS A 197 -14.32 -5.39 -1.67
C LYS A 197 -13.27 -6.08 -0.80
N ARG A 198 -12.06 -6.24 -1.32
CA ARG A 198 -10.93 -6.76 -0.56
C ARG A 198 -10.21 -5.59 0.08
N TYR A 199 -9.92 -5.72 1.34
CA TYR A 199 -9.12 -4.76 2.09
C TYR A 199 -7.66 -5.23 2.23
N ASP A 200 -7.29 -6.29 1.50
CA ASP A 200 -5.98 -6.92 1.53
C ASP A 200 -5.67 -7.55 0.16
N LEU A 201 -4.38 -7.76 -0.13
CA LEU A 201 -3.95 -8.44 -1.35
C LEU A 201 -4.63 -9.80 -1.50
N SER A 202 -5.04 -10.14 -2.72
CA SER A 202 -5.65 -11.42 -3.02
C SER A 202 -4.70 -12.58 -2.74
N ARG A 203 -5.26 -13.77 -2.49
CA ARG A 203 -4.46 -14.98 -2.26
C ARG A 203 -3.47 -15.29 -3.39
N PRO A 204 -3.82 -15.17 -4.68
CA PRO A 204 -2.87 -15.34 -5.79
C PRO A 204 -1.67 -14.39 -5.69
N VAL A 205 -1.91 -13.10 -5.47
CA VAL A 205 -0.85 -12.10 -5.35
C VAL A 205 0.07 -12.38 -4.15
N LYS A 206 -0.51 -12.74 -3.01
CA LYS A 206 0.29 -13.15 -1.84
C LYS A 206 1.16 -14.38 -2.11
N LEU A 207 0.65 -15.35 -2.86
CA LEU A 207 1.43 -16.54 -3.24
C LEU A 207 2.57 -16.17 -4.19
N LEU A 208 2.33 -15.31 -5.19
CA LEU A 208 3.38 -14.81 -6.07
C LEU A 208 4.52 -14.15 -5.27
N MET A 209 4.19 -13.30 -4.30
CA MET A 209 5.17 -12.66 -3.42
C MET A 209 5.90 -13.68 -2.54
N LYS A 210 5.14 -14.57 -1.88
CA LYS A 210 5.69 -15.60 -0.97
C LYS A 210 6.71 -16.51 -1.66
N HIS A 211 6.45 -16.87 -2.91
CA HIS A 211 7.32 -17.77 -3.69
C HIS A 211 8.38 -17.01 -4.51
N GLY A 212 8.53 -15.70 -4.34
CA GLY A 212 9.55 -14.90 -5.03
C GLY A 212 9.29 -14.71 -6.53
N LEU A 213 8.09 -15.06 -7.01
CA LEU A 213 7.70 -14.86 -8.41
C LEU A 213 7.36 -13.40 -8.70
N LEU A 214 6.86 -12.66 -7.72
CA LEU A 214 6.67 -11.21 -7.75
C LEU A 214 7.63 -10.55 -6.76
N GLN A 215 8.57 -9.77 -7.30
CA GLN A 215 9.56 -8.97 -6.56
C GLN A 215 9.38 -7.51 -6.92
N GLU A 216 9.81 -6.57 -6.06
CA GLU A 216 9.68 -5.12 -6.28
C GLU A 216 10.34 -4.64 -7.60
N SER A 217 11.32 -5.38 -8.11
CA SER A 217 12.00 -5.10 -9.38
C SER A 217 11.21 -5.54 -10.62
N ARG A 218 10.11 -6.28 -10.45
CA ARG A 218 9.28 -6.82 -11.54
C ARG A 218 8.03 -5.98 -11.73
N THR A 219 7.65 -5.79 -12.98
CA THR A 219 6.38 -5.18 -13.35
C THR A 219 5.24 -6.17 -13.17
N PHE A 220 4.09 -5.70 -12.69
CA PHE A 220 2.89 -6.49 -12.46
C PHE A 220 1.71 -5.91 -13.22
N PHE A 221 0.88 -6.77 -13.80
CA PHE A 221 -0.37 -6.39 -14.44
C PHE A 221 -1.51 -7.31 -14.00
N ASP A 222 -2.62 -6.74 -13.54
CA ASP A 222 -3.80 -7.47 -13.12
C ASP A 222 -4.87 -7.41 -14.22
N TYR A 223 -5.06 -8.53 -14.92
CA TYR A 223 -6.05 -8.65 -15.98
C TYR A 223 -7.41 -9.05 -15.37
N GLY A 224 -8.36 -8.14 -15.39
CA GLY A 224 -9.61 -8.26 -14.65
C GLY A 224 -9.44 -7.83 -13.18
N CYS A 225 -8.81 -6.67 -12.98
CA CYS A 225 -8.46 -6.15 -11.65
C CYS A 225 -9.67 -5.73 -10.80
N GLY A 226 -10.88 -5.76 -11.35
CA GLY A 226 -12.06 -5.25 -10.68
C GLY A 226 -11.88 -3.79 -10.26
N ARG A 227 -12.04 -3.52 -8.98
CA ARG A 227 -11.84 -2.16 -8.40
C ARG A 227 -10.37 -1.77 -8.21
N GLY A 228 -9.41 -2.60 -8.62
CA GLY A 228 -7.98 -2.29 -8.58
C GLY A 228 -7.32 -2.49 -7.21
N MET A 229 -7.93 -3.21 -6.27
CA MET A 229 -7.43 -3.34 -4.90
C MET A 229 -6.05 -4.01 -4.81
N ASP A 230 -5.79 -5.05 -5.61
CA ASP A 230 -4.47 -5.70 -5.67
C ASP A 230 -3.41 -4.77 -6.28
N VAL A 231 -3.80 -4.02 -7.31
CA VAL A 231 -2.93 -3.03 -7.95
C VAL A 231 -2.55 -1.92 -6.97
N GLU A 232 -3.55 -1.32 -6.30
CA GLU A 232 -3.32 -0.27 -5.30
C GLU A 232 -2.50 -0.78 -4.12
N GLY A 233 -2.80 -1.99 -3.63
CA GLY A 233 -2.06 -2.63 -2.55
C GLY A 233 -0.58 -2.85 -2.91
N LEU A 234 -0.28 -3.37 -4.10
CA LEU A 234 1.09 -3.56 -4.59
C LEU A 234 1.82 -2.23 -4.80
N GLN A 235 1.13 -1.24 -5.36
CA GLN A 235 1.70 0.09 -5.55
C GLN A 235 2.06 0.73 -4.20
N SER A 236 1.23 0.57 -3.18
CA SER A 236 1.51 1.06 -1.82
C SER A 236 2.75 0.41 -1.20
N LEU A 237 3.07 -0.82 -1.61
CA LEU A 237 4.28 -1.56 -1.23
C LEU A 237 5.49 -1.23 -2.11
N GLY A 238 5.37 -0.32 -3.09
CA GLY A 238 6.46 0.12 -3.96
C GLY A 238 6.65 -0.72 -5.23
N TYR A 239 5.68 -1.60 -5.57
CA TYR A 239 5.70 -2.36 -6.81
C TYR A 239 5.23 -1.51 -8.00
N GLU A 240 5.79 -1.75 -9.17
CA GLU A 240 5.26 -1.22 -10.42
C GLU A 240 4.09 -2.10 -10.89
N ALA A 241 2.86 -1.71 -10.51
CA ALA A 241 1.65 -2.48 -10.77
C ALA A 241 0.63 -1.66 -11.56
N ASN A 242 -0.02 -2.29 -12.51
CA ASN A 242 -1.10 -1.73 -13.31
C ASN A 242 -2.21 -2.79 -13.46
N GLY A 243 -3.39 -2.38 -13.92
CA GLY A 243 -4.50 -3.30 -14.15
C GLY A 243 -5.49 -2.77 -15.15
N TRP A 244 -6.31 -3.67 -15.65
CA TRP A 244 -7.43 -3.39 -16.53
C TRP A 244 -8.63 -4.25 -16.12
N ASP A 245 -9.81 -3.66 -16.21
CA ASP A 245 -11.08 -4.37 -15.98
C ASP A 245 -12.17 -3.81 -16.89
N PRO A 246 -12.97 -4.65 -17.58
CA PRO A 246 -13.96 -4.18 -18.55
C PRO A 246 -15.10 -3.37 -17.93
N ALA A 247 -15.38 -3.54 -16.65
CA ALA A 247 -16.47 -2.86 -15.97
C ALA A 247 -16.01 -1.64 -15.14
N PHE A 248 -14.82 -1.74 -14.53
CA PHE A 248 -14.36 -0.72 -13.58
C PHE A 248 -13.25 0.18 -14.12
N GLN A 249 -12.44 -0.31 -15.06
CA GLN A 249 -11.34 0.42 -15.69
C GLN A 249 -11.26 0.11 -17.19
N PRO A 250 -12.34 0.34 -17.97
CA PRO A 250 -12.41 -0.05 -19.39
C PRO A 250 -11.39 0.69 -20.27
N ASP A 251 -11.06 1.93 -19.90
CA ASP A 251 -10.15 2.81 -20.65
C ASP A 251 -8.69 2.63 -20.25
N ALA A 252 -8.41 1.77 -19.24
CA ALA A 252 -7.03 1.51 -18.83
C ALA A 252 -6.26 0.77 -19.94
N GLN A 253 -5.05 1.21 -20.21
CA GLN A 253 -4.18 0.59 -21.20
C GLN A 253 -3.74 -0.81 -20.74
N LYS A 254 -3.90 -1.81 -21.61
CA LYS A 254 -3.36 -3.15 -21.37
C LYS A 254 -1.87 -3.15 -21.66
N LEU A 255 -1.09 -3.31 -20.60
CA LEU A 255 0.36 -3.23 -20.64
C LEU A 255 0.99 -4.63 -20.52
N LYS A 256 2.07 -4.88 -21.25
CA LYS A 256 2.92 -6.05 -21.00
C LYS A 256 3.60 -5.90 -19.64
N ALA A 257 3.70 -6.99 -18.92
CA ALA A 257 4.37 -7.04 -17.62
C ALA A 257 5.09 -8.37 -17.41
N GLN A 258 6.12 -8.34 -16.59
CA GLN A 258 6.87 -9.55 -16.26
C GLN A 258 6.02 -10.57 -15.49
N VAL A 259 5.07 -10.09 -14.71
CA VAL A 259 4.09 -10.93 -14.00
C VAL A 259 2.69 -10.43 -14.32
N VAL A 260 1.86 -11.30 -14.88
CA VAL A 260 0.44 -11.03 -15.14
C VAL A 260 -0.41 -11.93 -14.24
N ASN A 261 -1.41 -11.36 -13.60
CA ASN A 261 -2.40 -12.07 -12.80
C ASN A 261 -3.74 -12.11 -13.54
N LEU A 262 -4.35 -13.29 -13.62
CA LEU A 262 -5.72 -13.54 -14.07
C LEU A 262 -6.47 -14.18 -12.90
N GLY A 263 -6.76 -13.39 -11.88
CA GLY A 263 -7.28 -13.84 -10.59
C GLY A 263 -8.80 -13.93 -10.57
N TYR A 264 -9.35 -15.16 -10.57
CA TYR A 264 -10.79 -15.46 -10.46
C TYR A 264 -11.67 -14.95 -11.61
N VAL A 265 -11.08 -14.41 -12.66
CA VAL A 265 -11.78 -13.87 -13.84
C VAL A 265 -12.53 -14.97 -14.57
N LEU A 266 -11.92 -16.16 -14.70
CA LEU A 266 -12.53 -17.28 -15.42
C LEU A 266 -13.78 -17.84 -14.71
N ASN A 267 -13.97 -17.55 -13.42
CA ASN A 267 -15.16 -17.95 -12.68
C ASN A 267 -16.41 -17.12 -13.04
N VAL A 268 -16.21 -15.87 -13.46
CA VAL A 268 -17.32 -14.93 -13.73
C VAL A 268 -17.69 -14.84 -15.21
N ILE A 269 -16.88 -15.43 -16.09
CA ILE A 269 -17.17 -15.52 -17.52
C ILE A 269 -17.97 -16.79 -17.78
N GLU A 270 -19.20 -16.67 -18.26
CA GLU A 270 -20.11 -17.80 -18.47
C GLU A 270 -19.76 -18.61 -19.72
N LYS A 271 -19.38 -17.93 -20.81
CA LYS A 271 -19.16 -18.57 -22.12
C LYS A 271 -17.73 -19.10 -22.27
N PRO A 272 -17.54 -20.40 -22.58
CA PRO A 272 -16.21 -20.99 -22.77
C PRO A 272 -15.31 -20.23 -23.76
N PRO A 273 -15.79 -19.80 -24.96
CA PRO A 273 -14.95 -19.06 -25.90
C PRO A 273 -14.44 -17.71 -25.34
N GLU A 274 -15.25 -17.03 -24.50
CA GLU A 274 -14.82 -15.78 -23.85
C GLU A 274 -13.76 -16.04 -22.78
N ARG A 275 -13.79 -17.20 -22.10
CA ARG A 275 -12.74 -17.63 -21.15
C ARG A 275 -11.41 -17.89 -21.85
N GLU A 276 -11.46 -18.57 -22.99
CA GLU A 276 -10.28 -18.86 -23.83
C GLU A 276 -9.66 -17.54 -24.33
N ASP A 277 -10.48 -16.62 -24.84
CA ASP A 277 -10.03 -15.29 -25.28
C ASP A 277 -9.39 -14.47 -24.14
N ALA A 278 -10.00 -14.46 -22.95
CA ALA A 278 -9.45 -13.78 -21.79
C ALA A 278 -8.10 -14.37 -21.34
N LEU A 279 -8.00 -15.71 -21.33
CA LEU A 279 -6.77 -16.42 -21.00
C LEU A 279 -5.66 -16.14 -22.00
N GLN A 280 -5.98 -16.19 -23.31
CA GLN A 280 -5.02 -15.91 -24.37
C GLN A 280 -4.52 -14.47 -24.31
N LYS A 281 -5.42 -13.50 -24.14
CA LYS A 281 -5.06 -12.08 -24.01
C LYS A 281 -4.19 -11.81 -22.77
N ALA A 282 -4.50 -12.43 -21.65
CA ALA A 282 -3.65 -12.32 -20.45
C ALA A 282 -2.26 -12.96 -20.67
N PHE A 283 -2.20 -14.09 -21.39
CA PHE A 283 -0.94 -14.75 -21.72
C PHE A 283 -0.06 -13.90 -22.65
N GLU A 284 -0.64 -13.22 -23.64
CA GLU A 284 0.07 -12.33 -24.58
C GLU A 284 0.69 -11.10 -23.89
N LEU A 285 0.16 -10.71 -22.71
CA LEU A 285 0.71 -9.63 -21.90
C LEU A 285 1.82 -10.09 -20.95
N ALA A 286 1.91 -11.40 -20.65
CA ALA A 286 2.88 -11.94 -19.72
C ALA A 286 4.24 -12.14 -20.40
N GLU A 287 5.28 -11.48 -19.86
CA GLU A 287 6.65 -11.65 -20.34
C GLU A 287 7.37 -12.85 -19.69
N HIS A 288 7.07 -13.15 -18.41
CA HIS A 288 7.73 -14.23 -17.68
C HIS A 288 6.76 -15.17 -16.96
N VAL A 289 5.75 -14.63 -16.28
CA VAL A 289 4.82 -15.40 -15.45
C VAL A 289 3.39 -14.97 -15.71
N LEU A 290 2.52 -15.93 -16.05
CA LEU A 290 1.08 -15.78 -15.97
C LEU A 290 0.57 -16.58 -14.75
N CYS A 291 -0.04 -15.89 -13.80
CA CYS A 291 -0.74 -16.51 -12.67
C CYS A 291 -2.24 -16.59 -12.98
N VAL A 292 -2.76 -17.81 -13.02
CA VAL A 292 -4.20 -18.03 -13.23
C VAL A 292 -4.78 -18.66 -11.97
N SER A 293 -5.86 -18.09 -11.46
CA SER A 293 -6.56 -18.60 -10.29
C SER A 293 -8.03 -18.77 -10.54
N THR A 294 -8.58 -19.88 -10.08
CA THR A 294 -10.01 -20.19 -10.14
C THR A 294 -10.50 -20.68 -8.78
N LEU A 295 -11.77 -20.43 -8.48
CA LEU A 295 -12.46 -21.09 -7.38
C LEU A 295 -12.98 -22.43 -7.89
N VAL A 296 -12.60 -23.49 -7.22
CA VAL A 296 -13.20 -24.82 -7.44
C VAL A 296 -14.37 -24.90 -6.48
N ALA A 297 -15.57 -25.23 -6.98
CA ALA A 297 -16.70 -25.51 -6.12
C ALA A 297 -16.32 -26.66 -5.20
N GLY A 298 -16.33 -26.43 -3.90
CA GLY A 298 -16.14 -27.50 -2.92
C GLY A 298 -17.27 -28.50 -3.01
N GLU A 299 -16.93 -29.80 -2.98
CA GLU A 299 -17.90 -30.87 -2.75
C GLU A 299 -18.54 -30.74 -1.36
#